data_2aad2928e1588db39c0961d150d61b3a
#
_entry.id   2aad2928e1588db39c0961d150d61b3a
#
_cell.length_a   1.000
_cell.length_b   1.000
_cell.length_c   1.000
_cell.angle_alpha   90.00
_cell.angle_beta   90.00
_cell.angle_gamma   90.00
#
_symmetry.space_group_name_H-M   'P 1'
#
loop_
_entity.id
_entity.type
_entity.pdbx_description
1 polymer ?
#
loop_
_entity_poly.entity_id
_entity_poly.type
_entity_poly.pdbx_seq_one_letter_code
_entity_poly.pdbx_strand_id
1 'polypeptide(L)'
;MAGQKLPKWTEGCLDIHSINTGRGECTFYILPDGTTMIVDAGEFHTGGTRHPMVEQKPDTLTRPYKVYAEYIKDIIGREKNLSIDYALLTHYHMDHMGRLEKDYERAPEKYIKTGMMALYDEIPYKKLIDRSYPDYSFDPKSKPLKHWSRFVKAKMEQDGLVVEKFELGSDSQFMLVNSPEKYPDFKVINYHVNGLVWNNGEVLDCWEGKAVRENGASTGFLLSYGKFDWFAGGDAGDNGKVERPAARAVGRSIEAMKGHHHMSWHTMTEEMMDIFRPQVVVNQSFYAHQPWPETMKTVLMTGLPEGQTRDVFLTNLHDST
;
A
#
# COMPACT_ATOMS: atom_id res chain seq x y z
N MET A 1 -0.29 -5.22 -24.10
CA MET A 1 -0.23 -6.39 -24.95
C MET A 1 -0.24 -7.61 -24.03
N ALA A 2 -1.38 -8.26 -23.92
CA ALA A 2 -1.51 -9.43 -23.05
C ALA A 2 -0.57 -10.56 -23.50
N GLY A 3 0.11 -11.21 -22.55
CA GLY A 3 1.00 -12.35 -22.81
C GLY A 3 2.46 -12.03 -23.12
N GLN A 4 2.86 -10.77 -23.16
CA GLN A 4 4.28 -10.41 -23.21
C GLN A 4 4.85 -10.33 -21.79
N LYS A 5 6.08 -10.85 -21.62
CA LYS A 5 6.82 -10.65 -20.37
C LYS A 5 7.11 -9.16 -20.19
N LEU A 6 6.97 -8.67 -18.96
CA LEU A 6 7.44 -7.34 -18.61
C LEU A 6 8.94 -7.21 -18.91
N PRO A 7 9.41 -6.05 -19.38
CA PRO A 7 10.83 -5.78 -19.48
C PRO A 7 11.46 -5.93 -18.08
N LYS A 8 12.71 -6.34 -18.03
CA LYS A 8 13.45 -6.31 -16.78
C LYS A 8 13.67 -4.87 -16.38
N TRP A 9 13.63 -4.60 -15.07
CA TRP A 9 14.06 -3.32 -14.54
C TRP A 9 15.48 -2.97 -15.00
N THR A 10 15.72 -1.71 -15.24
CA THR A 10 17.04 -1.17 -15.60
C THR A 10 17.41 -0.02 -14.67
N GLU A 11 18.70 0.09 -14.35
CA GLU A 11 19.21 1.16 -13.47
C GLU A 11 18.74 2.54 -13.95
N GLY A 12 18.28 3.37 -13.03
CA GLY A 12 17.70 4.68 -13.29
C GLY A 12 16.19 4.69 -13.57
N CYS A 13 15.56 3.52 -13.67
CA CYS A 13 14.10 3.43 -13.81
C CYS A 13 13.44 3.25 -12.44
N LEU A 14 12.27 3.83 -12.28
CA LEU A 14 11.35 3.58 -11.18
C LEU A 14 10.25 2.64 -11.69
N ASP A 15 10.17 1.44 -11.14
CA ASP A 15 9.09 0.49 -11.43
C ASP A 15 8.12 0.42 -10.25
N ILE A 16 6.82 0.50 -10.55
CA ILE A 16 5.73 0.37 -9.57
C ILE A 16 4.78 -0.74 -10.04
N HIS A 17 4.75 -1.86 -9.32
CA HIS A 17 3.99 -3.05 -9.66
C HIS A 17 2.79 -3.23 -8.74
N SER A 18 1.58 -3.07 -9.28
CA SER A 18 0.34 -3.43 -8.57
C SER A 18 0.01 -4.89 -8.84
N ILE A 19 0.26 -5.77 -7.87
CA ILE A 19 0.18 -7.22 -8.07
C ILE A 19 -1.25 -7.71 -7.82
N ASN A 20 -1.85 -8.30 -8.87
CA ASN A 20 -3.23 -8.75 -8.83
C ASN A 20 -3.37 -10.20 -8.37
N THR A 21 -3.95 -10.39 -7.19
CA THR A 21 -4.40 -11.72 -6.72
C THR A 21 -5.93 -11.80 -6.58
N GLY A 22 -6.64 -10.67 -6.72
CA GLY A 22 -8.07 -10.60 -6.42
C GLY A 22 -8.39 -10.81 -4.93
N ARG A 23 -7.43 -10.60 -4.04
CA ARG A 23 -7.58 -10.86 -2.58
C ARG A 23 -6.96 -9.79 -1.69
N GLY A 24 -6.82 -8.59 -2.18
CA GLY A 24 -6.29 -7.45 -1.44
C GLY A 24 -5.20 -6.71 -2.18
N GLU A 25 -4.55 -5.80 -1.51
CA GLU A 25 -3.51 -4.95 -2.05
C GLU A 25 -2.11 -5.52 -1.86
N CYS A 26 -1.30 -5.33 -2.87
CA CYS A 26 0.15 -5.50 -2.81
C CYS A 26 0.78 -4.64 -3.89
N THR A 27 1.61 -3.69 -3.49
CA THR A 27 2.37 -2.86 -4.42
C THR A 27 3.86 -3.06 -4.18
N PHE A 28 4.59 -3.47 -5.22
CA PHE A 28 6.03 -3.66 -5.16
C PHE A 28 6.74 -2.59 -5.99
N TYR A 29 7.79 -2.01 -5.45
CA TYR A 29 8.56 -0.94 -6.06
C TYR A 29 10.01 -1.38 -6.27
N ILE A 30 10.58 -1.02 -7.41
CA ILE A 30 12.02 -1.03 -7.63
C ILE A 30 12.42 0.42 -7.89
N LEU A 31 13.18 0.97 -6.97
CA LEU A 31 13.61 2.37 -7.00
C LEU A 31 14.80 2.55 -7.94
N PRO A 32 15.15 3.79 -8.32
CA PRO A 32 16.13 4.06 -9.39
C PRO A 32 17.51 3.42 -9.24
N ASP A 33 17.94 3.11 -8.02
CA ASP A 33 19.22 2.44 -7.74
C ASP A 33 19.09 0.93 -7.47
N GLY A 34 17.89 0.36 -7.70
CA GLY A 34 17.58 -1.03 -7.41
C GLY A 34 17.15 -1.30 -5.96
N THR A 35 17.05 -0.30 -5.10
CA THR A 35 16.41 -0.42 -3.78
C THR A 35 14.97 -0.93 -3.94
N THR A 36 14.56 -1.89 -3.12
CA THR A 36 13.25 -2.53 -3.22
C THR A 36 12.35 -2.14 -2.06
N MET A 37 11.07 -1.92 -2.36
CA MET A 37 10.05 -1.66 -1.34
C MET A 37 8.77 -2.41 -1.65
N ILE A 38 8.12 -2.94 -0.61
CA ILE A 38 6.77 -3.49 -0.71
C ILE A 38 5.82 -2.71 0.20
N VAL A 39 4.64 -2.42 -0.30
CA VAL A 39 3.55 -1.79 0.46
C VAL A 39 2.37 -2.75 0.46
N ASP A 40 2.04 -3.22 1.64
CA ASP A 40 0.99 -4.21 1.91
C ASP A 40 1.21 -5.57 1.21
N ALA A 41 0.56 -6.60 1.71
CA ALA A 41 0.40 -7.91 1.07
C ALA A 41 -0.89 -8.54 1.59
N GLY A 42 -2.02 -8.07 1.08
CA GLY A 42 -3.33 -8.49 1.49
C GLY A 42 -3.61 -9.95 1.14
N GLU A 43 -4.33 -10.61 2.02
CA GLU A 43 -4.80 -11.98 1.80
C GLU A 43 -6.20 -12.14 2.35
N PHE A 44 -7.19 -11.68 1.58
CA PHE A 44 -8.59 -11.76 1.96
C PHE A 44 -9.22 -13.04 1.46
N HIS A 45 -10.09 -13.67 2.26
CA HIS A 45 -10.77 -14.91 1.90
C HIS A 45 -12.23 -14.67 1.52
N THR A 46 -12.78 -15.49 0.61
CA THR A 46 -14.14 -15.34 0.07
C THR A 46 -15.28 -15.68 1.06
N GLY A 47 -14.95 -16.37 2.15
CA GLY A 47 -15.97 -16.81 3.12
C GLY A 47 -16.52 -15.67 3.99
N GLY A 48 -17.84 -15.48 3.98
CA GLY A 48 -18.53 -14.55 4.89
C GLY A 48 -18.53 -13.08 4.48
N THR A 49 -18.24 -12.76 3.24
CA THR A 49 -18.37 -11.41 2.70
C THR A 49 -19.82 -11.10 2.28
N ARG A 50 -20.24 -9.85 2.49
CA ARG A 50 -21.55 -9.36 2.04
C ARG A 50 -21.63 -9.09 0.54
N HIS A 51 -20.48 -8.92 -0.10
CA HIS A 51 -20.36 -8.55 -1.51
C HIS A 51 -19.61 -9.63 -2.29
N PRO A 52 -20.01 -9.88 -3.53
CA PRO A 52 -19.26 -10.77 -4.40
C PRO A 52 -17.81 -10.31 -4.56
N MET A 53 -16.91 -11.26 -4.62
CA MET A 53 -15.49 -11.00 -4.88
C MET A 53 -15.15 -11.40 -6.31
N VAL A 54 -14.15 -10.73 -6.87
CA VAL A 54 -13.58 -11.16 -8.14
C VAL A 54 -12.93 -12.55 -8.00
N GLU A 55 -12.72 -13.23 -9.11
CA GLU A 55 -12.01 -14.50 -9.12
C GLU A 55 -10.57 -14.34 -8.63
N GLN A 56 -10.10 -15.26 -7.78
CA GLN A 56 -8.71 -15.27 -7.33
C GLN A 56 -7.75 -15.60 -8.46
N LYS A 57 -6.61 -14.93 -8.50
CA LYS A 57 -5.56 -15.12 -9.51
C LYS A 57 -4.29 -15.73 -8.87
N PRO A 58 -3.56 -16.56 -9.60
CA PRO A 58 -3.87 -17.15 -10.94
C PRO A 58 -4.92 -18.26 -10.85
N ASP A 59 -5.19 -18.80 -9.65
CA ASP A 59 -6.12 -19.88 -9.35
C ASP A 59 -6.65 -19.76 -7.91
N THR A 60 -7.58 -20.63 -7.53
CA THR A 60 -8.22 -20.62 -6.20
C THR A 60 -7.47 -21.43 -5.14
N LEU A 61 -6.39 -22.11 -5.50
CA LEU A 61 -5.62 -23.00 -4.61
C LEU A 61 -4.34 -22.34 -4.10
N THR A 62 -3.73 -21.49 -4.93
CA THR A 62 -2.49 -20.80 -4.58
C THR A 62 -2.78 -19.61 -3.69
N ARG A 63 -2.25 -19.62 -2.48
CA ARG A 63 -2.44 -18.51 -1.53
C ARG A 63 -1.81 -17.21 -2.04
N PRO A 64 -2.47 -16.04 -1.85
CA PRO A 64 -2.02 -14.74 -2.36
C PRO A 64 -0.55 -14.41 -2.03
N TYR A 65 -0.08 -14.63 -0.81
CA TYR A 65 1.31 -14.34 -0.45
C TYR A 65 2.34 -15.12 -1.31
N LYS A 66 2.01 -16.35 -1.73
CA LYS A 66 2.88 -17.14 -2.63
C LYS A 66 2.92 -16.53 -4.02
N VAL A 67 1.78 -16.04 -4.51
CA VAL A 67 1.71 -15.35 -5.81
C VAL A 67 2.57 -14.09 -5.77
N TYR A 68 2.47 -13.30 -4.70
CA TYR A 68 3.33 -12.12 -4.50
C TYR A 68 4.81 -12.50 -4.51
N ALA A 69 5.18 -13.52 -3.72
CA ALA A 69 6.56 -13.97 -3.64
C ALA A 69 7.11 -14.43 -4.99
N GLU A 70 6.38 -15.27 -5.72
CA GLU A 70 6.82 -15.77 -7.03
C GLU A 70 6.91 -14.65 -8.06
N TYR A 71 5.93 -13.73 -8.08
CA TYR A 71 5.97 -12.56 -8.97
C TYR A 71 7.23 -11.70 -8.70
N ILE A 72 7.49 -11.37 -7.42
CA ILE A 72 8.65 -10.57 -7.03
C ILE A 72 9.95 -11.28 -7.42
N LYS A 73 10.08 -12.59 -7.13
CA LYS A 73 11.24 -13.40 -7.53
C LYS A 73 11.45 -13.42 -9.04
N ASP A 74 10.37 -13.40 -9.83
CA ASP A 74 10.48 -13.38 -11.31
C ASP A 74 10.97 -12.00 -11.82
N ILE A 75 10.65 -10.92 -11.12
CA ILE A 75 11.05 -9.55 -11.51
C ILE A 75 12.49 -9.25 -11.09
N ILE A 76 12.86 -9.49 -9.82
CA ILE A 76 14.17 -9.10 -9.28
C ILE A 76 15.22 -10.22 -9.32
N GLY A 77 14.84 -11.43 -9.74
CA GLY A 77 15.70 -12.61 -9.79
C GLY A 77 15.47 -13.58 -8.64
N ARG A 78 15.95 -14.82 -8.82
CA ARG A 78 15.79 -15.91 -7.85
C ARG A 78 17.10 -16.23 -7.14
N GLU A 79 17.80 -15.18 -6.73
CA GLU A 79 19.09 -15.33 -6.06
C GLU A 79 18.95 -15.95 -4.67
N LYS A 80 20.01 -16.64 -4.24
CA LYS A 80 20.08 -17.15 -2.88
C LYS A 80 20.24 -15.96 -1.92
N ASN A 81 19.41 -15.87 -0.88
CA ASN A 81 19.34 -14.76 0.09
C ASN A 81 18.65 -13.48 -0.44
N LEU A 82 17.69 -13.62 -1.32
CA LEU A 82 16.84 -12.52 -1.73
C LEU A 82 16.16 -11.88 -0.52
N SER A 83 16.14 -10.55 -0.47
CA SER A 83 15.43 -9.78 0.56
C SER A 83 14.88 -8.49 -0.01
N ILE A 84 13.82 -7.97 0.60
CA ILE A 84 13.25 -6.66 0.28
C ILE A 84 13.80 -5.63 1.27
N ASP A 85 14.27 -4.47 0.78
CA ASP A 85 14.90 -3.47 1.63
C ASP A 85 13.90 -2.82 2.60
N TYR A 86 12.70 -2.45 2.11
CA TYR A 86 11.63 -1.84 2.90
C TYR A 86 10.32 -2.57 2.74
N ALA A 87 9.63 -2.81 3.85
CA ALA A 87 8.24 -3.23 3.86
C ALA A 87 7.41 -2.22 4.66
N LEU A 88 6.31 -1.73 4.08
CA LEU A 88 5.36 -0.86 4.73
C LEU A 88 4.02 -1.56 4.87
N LEU A 89 3.49 -1.65 6.09
CA LEU A 89 2.10 -1.97 6.33
C LEU A 89 1.32 -0.68 6.57
N THR A 90 0.40 -0.36 5.66
CA THR A 90 -0.35 0.90 5.72
C THR A 90 -1.30 0.94 6.91
N HIS A 91 -2.03 -0.16 7.14
CA HIS A 91 -2.96 -0.33 8.26
C HIS A 91 -3.30 -1.82 8.46
N TYR A 92 -4.06 -2.16 9.51
CA TYR A 92 -4.21 -3.56 9.95
C TYR A 92 -5.47 -4.28 9.44
N HIS A 93 -6.07 -3.82 8.32
CA HIS A 93 -7.13 -4.59 7.66
C HIS A 93 -6.56 -5.83 6.93
N MET A 94 -7.42 -6.81 6.72
CA MET A 94 -7.03 -8.12 6.21
C MET A 94 -6.58 -8.10 4.76
N ASP A 95 -7.14 -7.21 3.99
CA ASP A 95 -6.81 -6.95 2.58
C ASP A 95 -5.51 -6.17 2.38
N HIS A 96 -4.82 -5.82 3.48
CA HIS A 96 -3.48 -5.21 3.52
C HIS A 96 -2.48 -6.06 4.30
N MET A 97 -2.85 -6.53 5.49
CA MET A 97 -1.97 -7.30 6.36
C MET A 97 -2.04 -8.82 6.12
N GLY A 98 -3.22 -9.31 5.74
CA GLY A 98 -3.57 -10.72 5.66
C GLY A 98 -4.62 -11.15 6.69
N ARG A 99 -5.52 -12.06 6.29
CA ARG A 99 -6.62 -12.55 7.11
C ARG A 99 -6.20 -13.72 8.00
N LEU A 100 -6.72 -13.75 9.22
CA LEU A 100 -6.49 -14.83 10.16
C LEU A 100 -7.52 -15.95 9.94
N GLU A 101 -7.09 -17.09 9.40
CA GLU A 101 -7.91 -18.29 9.27
C GLU A 101 -7.42 -19.39 10.21
N LYS A 102 -8.36 -20.24 10.66
CA LYS A 102 -8.06 -21.29 11.66
C LYS A 102 -7.17 -22.42 11.11
N ASP A 103 -7.31 -22.69 9.82
CA ASP A 103 -6.60 -23.73 9.05
C ASP A 103 -5.26 -23.25 8.51
N TYR A 104 -4.94 -21.96 8.64
CA TYR A 104 -3.64 -21.44 8.24
C TYR A 104 -2.54 -21.90 9.21
N GLU A 105 -1.35 -22.10 8.66
CA GLU A 105 -0.16 -22.46 9.42
C GLU A 105 0.13 -21.47 10.54
N ARG A 106 0.52 -21.99 11.68
CA ARG A 106 0.95 -21.20 12.84
C ARG A 106 2.44 -21.32 13.03
N ALA A 107 3.08 -20.20 13.24
CA ALA A 107 4.46 -20.18 13.70
C ALA A 107 4.59 -20.71 15.15
N PRO A 108 5.77 -21.20 15.56
CA PRO A 108 6.04 -21.58 16.95
C PRO A 108 5.71 -20.46 17.95
N GLU A 109 5.89 -19.21 17.58
CA GLU A 109 5.62 -18.00 18.36
C GLU A 109 4.12 -17.63 18.41
N LYS A 110 3.27 -18.54 17.93
CA LYS A 110 1.81 -18.48 18.04
C LYS A 110 1.14 -17.34 17.23
N TYR A 111 1.76 -16.85 16.15
CA TYR A 111 1.07 -16.06 15.15
C TYR A 111 0.64 -16.94 13.97
N ILE A 112 -0.38 -16.49 13.24
CA ILE A 112 -0.85 -17.15 12.01
C ILE A 112 -0.05 -16.59 10.83
N LYS A 113 0.49 -17.47 9.99
CA LYS A 113 1.20 -17.09 8.78
C LYS A 113 0.21 -16.69 7.69
N THR A 114 0.09 -15.41 7.41
CA THR A 114 -0.82 -14.83 6.42
C THR A 114 -0.29 -13.50 5.89
N GLY A 115 -0.61 -13.16 4.65
CA GLY A 115 -0.27 -11.89 4.03
C GLY A 115 1.20 -11.49 4.23
N MET A 116 1.42 -10.30 4.78
CA MET A 116 2.76 -9.76 5.09
C MET A 116 3.61 -10.69 5.96
N MET A 117 2.99 -11.36 6.94
CA MET A 117 3.70 -12.27 7.84
C MET A 117 4.15 -13.56 7.16
N ALA A 118 3.37 -14.09 6.21
CA ALA A 118 3.72 -15.27 5.44
C ALA A 118 4.69 -14.95 4.30
N LEU A 119 4.55 -13.78 3.69
CA LEU A 119 5.44 -13.29 2.63
C LEU A 119 6.87 -13.10 3.15
N TYR A 120 7.03 -12.68 4.41
CA TYR A 120 8.35 -12.58 5.05
C TYR A 120 9.14 -13.91 5.04
N ASP A 121 8.46 -15.03 5.25
CA ASP A 121 9.11 -16.35 5.24
C ASP A 121 9.58 -16.74 3.82
N GLU A 122 8.97 -16.18 2.76
CA GLU A 122 9.36 -16.38 1.36
C GLU A 122 10.47 -15.43 0.90
N ILE A 123 10.37 -14.15 1.30
CA ILE A 123 11.32 -13.08 0.99
C ILE A 123 11.41 -12.16 2.21
N PRO A 124 12.44 -12.31 3.06
CA PRO A 124 12.61 -11.48 4.25
C PRO A 124 12.68 -9.99 3.95
N TYR A 125 12.19 -9.17 4.86
CA TYR A 125 12.33 -7.72 4.85
C TYR A 125 13.54 -7.31 5.69
N LYS A 126 14.33 -6.34 5.23
CA LYS A 126 15.41 -5.77 6.05
C LYS A 126 14.87 -4.76 7.05
N LYS A 127 13.93 -3.92 6.61
CA LYS A 127 13.25 -2.94 7.47
C LYS A 127 11.74 -3.02 7.24
N LEU A 128 10.99 -3.16 8.34
CA LEU A 128 9.54 -3.12 8.37
C LEU A 128 9.08 -1.82 9.03
N ILE A 129 8.16 -1.14 8.38
CA ILE A 129 7.55 0.08 8.90
C ILE A 129 6.05 -0.15 9.05
N ASP A 130 5.49 0.24 10.18
CA ASP A 130 4.04 0.27 10.38
C ASP A 130 3.59 1.52 11.15
N ARG A 131 2.28 1.71 11.23
CA ARG A 131 1.69 2.92 11.82
C ARG A 131 1.79 3.01 13.34
N SER A 132 2.15 1.95 14.07
CA SER A 132 1.98 1.91 15.54
C SER A 132 3.19 1.41 16.32
N TYR A 133 4.19 0.78 15.71
CA TYR A 133 5.37 0.29 16.43
C TYR A 133 5.92 1.36 17.40
N PRO A 134 6.34 1.01 18.62
CA PRO A 134 6.36 -0.33 19.21
C PRO A 134 5.06 -0.66 20.00
N ASP A 135 4.08 0.25 20.05
CA ASP A 135 2.89 0.09 20.87
C ASP A 135 1.69 -0.41 20.04
N TYR A 136 1.30 -1.66 20.28
CA TYR A 136 0.13 -2.29 19.70
C TYR A 136 -1.01 -2.46 20.71
N SER A 137 -0.94 -1.79 21.86
CA SER A 137 -1.90 -1.94 22.96
C SER A 137 -3.19 -1.11 22.79
N PHE A 138 -3.23 -0.23 21.79
CA PHE A 138 -4.37 0.67 21.54
C PHE A 138 -5.69 -0.06 21.24
N ASP A 139 -5.64 -1.31 20.75
CA ASP A 139 -6.80 -2.21 20.69
C ASP A 139 -6.43 -3.60 21.24
N PRO A 140 -6.48 -3.79 22.57
CA PRO A 140 -6.08 -5.03 23.21
C PRO A 140 -6.99 -6.23 22.89
N LYS A 141 -8.16 -5.99 22.28
CA LYS A 141 -9.09 -7.05 21.85
C LYS A 141 -8.84 -7.49 20.40
N SER A 142 -8.13 -6.70 19.62
CA SER A 142 -7.83 -7.01 18.22
C SER A 142 -7.01 -8.30 18.11
N LYS A 143 -7.57 -9.29 17.42
CA LYS A 143 -6.83 -10.52 17.09
C LYS A 143 -5.74 -10.25 16.04
N PRO A 144 -5.98 -9.49 14.96
CA PRO A 144 -4.95 -9.11 14.01
C PRO A 144 -3.71 -8.50 14.68
N LEU A 145 -3.89 -7.49 15.52
CA LEU A 145 -2.78 -6.84 16.22
C LEU A 145 -2.00 -7.78 17.15
N LYS A 146 -2.67 -8.73 17.82
CA LYS A 146 -1.97 -9.75 18.63
C LYS A 146 -1.08 -10.65 17.79
N HIS A 147 -1.52 -11.05 16.60
CA HIS A 147 -0.71 -11.87 15.70
C HIS A 147 0.43 -11.06 15.09
N TRP A 148 0.15 -9.82 14.66
CA TRP A 148 1.15 -8.90 14.15
C TRP A 148 2.26 -8.60 15.17
N SER A 149 1.90 -8.22 16.38
CA SER A 149 2.86 -7.96 17.47
C SER A 149 3.76 -9.16 17.78
N ARG A 150 3.21 -10.40 17.76
CA ARG A 150 4.00 -11.62 17.95
C ARG A 150 4.96 -11.86 16.79
N PHE A 151 4.52 -11.65 15.56
CA PHE A 151 5.36 -11.74 14.37
C PHE A 151 6.51 -10.74 14.45
N VAL A 152 6.21 -9.46 14.68
CA VAL A 152 7.22 -8.40 14.80
C VAL A 152 8.26 -8.76 15.86
N LYS A 153 7.81 -9.10 17.07
CA LYS A 153 8.72 -9.49 18.17
C LYS A 153 9.59 -10.68 17.78
N ALA A 154 8.99 -11.73 17.25
CA ALA A 154 9.70 -12.95 16.88
C ALA A 154 10.78 -12.68 15.83
N LYS A 155 10.45 -11.91 14.78
CA LYS A 155 11.37 -11.64 13.68
C LYS A 155 12.49 -10.66 14.05
N MET A 156 12.22 -9.74 14.96
CA MET A 156 13.27 -8.90 15.55
C MET A 156 14.28 -9.74 16.38
N GLU A 157 13.77 -10.66 17.21
CA GLU A 157 14.61 -11.48 18.09
C GLU A 157 15.39 -12.57 17.34
N GLN A 158 14.80 -13.19 16.32
CA GLN A 158 15.36 -14.35 15.62
C GLN A 158 16.17 -13.97 14.38
N ASP A 159 15.66 -13.03 13.60
CA ASP A 159 16.18 -12.72 12.27
C ASP A 159 16.86 -11.34 12.21
N GLY A 160 16.76 -10.54 13.28
CA GLY A 160 17.32 -9.19 13.32
C GLY A 160 16.52 -8.18 12.49
N LEU A 161 15.23 -8.45 12.23
CA LEU A 161 14.36 -7.52 11.52
C LEU A 161 14.35 -6.15 12.19
N VAL A 162 14.70 -5.11 11.46
CA VAL A 162 14.57 -3.73 11.93
C VAL A 162 13.13 -3.29 11.78
N VAL A 163 12.52 -2.77 12.84
CA VAL A 163 11.13 -2.30 12.81
C VAL A 163 11.06 -0.86 13.27
N GLU A 164 10.36 -0.02 12.52
CA GLU A 164 10.18 1.40 12.81
C GLU A 164 8.69 1.77 12.77
N LYS A 165 8.31 2.77 13.54
CA LYS A 165 7.03 3.44 13.37
C LYS A 165 7.11 4.34 12.14
N PHE A 166 6.01 4.41 11.37
CA PHE A 166 5.89 5.37 10.28
C PHE A 166 6.00 6.80 10.85
N GLU A 167 7.01 7.52 10.42
CA GLU A 167 7.37 8.84 10.92
C GLU A 167 6.74 9.94 10.07
N LEU A 168 5.75 10.61 10.65
CA LEU A 168 5.02 11.69 9.98
C LEU A 168 5.96 12.86 9.66
N GLY A 169 5.95 13.32 8.41
CA GLY A 169 6.79 14.42 7.94
C GLY A 169 8.24 14.03 7.62
N SER A 170 8.62 12.78 7.84
CA SER A 170 9.97 12.31 7.50
C SER A 170 10.16 12.30 5.98
N ASP A 171 11.34 12.71 5.55
CA ASP A 171 11.84 12.62 4.18
C ASP A 171 13.10 11.77 4.06
N SER A 172 13.42 11.04 5.13
CA SER A 172 14.60 10.17 5.25
C SER A 172 14.30 8.74 5.69
N GLN A 173 13.02 8.42 5.96
CA GLN A 173 12.65 7.05 6.38
C GLN A 173 12.73 6.03 5.23
N PHE A 174 12.42 6.46 4.01
CA PHE A 174 12.56 5.66 2.79
C PHE A 174 13.60 6.31 1.88
N MET A 175 14.80 5.76 1.89
CA MET A 175 15.93 6.26 1.10
C MET A 175 16.42 5.19 0.13
N LEU A 176 17.08 5.63 -0.91
CA LEU A 176 17.88 4.74 -1.75
C LEU A 176 19.04 4.16 -0.94
N VAL A 177 19.26 2.83 -1.00
CA VAL A 177 20.27 2.16 -0.17
C VAL A 177 21.50 1.68 -0.93
N ASN A 178 21.46 1.67 -2.27
CA ASN A 178 22.57 1.16 -3.08
C ASN A 178 23.46 2.28 -3.63
N SER A 179 22.90 3.35 -4.20
CA SER A 179 23.64 4.44 -4.82
C SER A 179 22.86 5.77 -4.77
N PRO A 180 22.50 6.28 -3.57
CA PRO A 180 21.65 7.46 -3.42
C PRO A 180 22.23 8.72 -4.09
N GLU A 181 23.56 8.83 -4.15
CA GLU A 181 24.26 9.96 -4.74
C GLU A 181 24.05 10.09 -6.24
N LYS A 182 23.67 9.01 -6.94
CA LYS A 182 23.38 9.05 -8.38
C LYS A 182 22.00 9.63 -8.69
N TYR A 183 21.10 9.65 -7.72
CA TYR A 183 19.70 10.02 -7.90
C TYR A 183 19.26 11.08 -6.90
N PRO A 184 19.86 12.28 -6.90
CA PRO A 184 19.56 13.33 -5.92
C PRO A 184 18.13 13.86 -6.02
N ASP A 185 17.45 13.63 -7.14
CA ASP A 185 16.06 14.03 -7.38
C ASP A 185 15.03 13.00 -6.89
N PHE A 186 15.50 11.89 -6.28
CA PHE A 186 14.62 10.91 -5.64
C PHE A 186 14.32 11.31 -4.21
N LYS A 187 13.05 11.31 -3.83
CA LYS A 187 12.60 11.64 -2.47
C LYS A 187 11.27 10.94 -2.12
N VAL A 188 11.13 10.53 -0.88
CA VAL A 188 9.84 10.09 -0.31
C VAL A 188 9.52 10.96 0.90
N ILE A 189 8.31 11.54 0.95
CA ILE A 189 7.83 12.33 2.09
C ILE A 189 6.60 11.65 2.67
N ASN A 190 6.60 11.45 3.97
CA ASN A 190 5.51 10.84 4.73
C ASN A 190 4.46 11.90 5.08
N TYR A 191 3.27 11.84 4.46
CA TYR A 191 2.26 12.89 4.58
C TYR A 191 1.18 12.64 5.62
N HIS A 192 0.78 11.39 5.85
CA HIS A 192 -0.24 11.11 6.86
C HIS A 192 -0.11 9.76 7.53
N VAL A 193 -0.54 9.67 8.78
CA VAL A 193 -0.66 8.46 9.58
C VAL A 193 -1.56 8.70 10.79
N ASN A 194 -2.34 7.70 11.19
CA ASN A 194 -3.18 7.76 12.40
C ASN A 194 -4.11 8.98 12.47
N GLY A 195 -4.64 9.41 11.33
CA GLY A 195 -5.52 10.58 11.24
C GLY A 195 -4.81 11.93 11.34
N LEU A 196 -3.49 11.94 11.43
CA LEU A 196 -2.64 13.11 11.41
C LEU A 196 -2.11 13.37 10.01
N VAL A 197 -1.97 14.63 9.62
CA VAL A 197 -1.41 15.08 8.34
C VAL A 197 -0.25 16.03 8.59
N TRP A 198 0.87 15.79 7.91
CA TRP A 198 2.00 16.70 7.86
C TRP A 198 1.74 17.84 6.89
N ASN A 199 1.80 19.06 7.36
CA ASN A 199 1.60 20.25 6.57
C ASN A 199 2.80 21.21 6.74
N ASN A 200 3.90 20.92 6.01
CA ASN A 200 5.08 21.80 5.91
C ASN A 200 5.64 22.32 7.25
N GLY A 201 5.77 21.45 8.24
CA GLY A 201 6.28 21.78 9.58
C GLY A 201 5.22 21.76 10.67
N GLU A 202 3.95 21.71 10.30
CA GLU A 202 2.83 21.61 11.23
C GLU A 202 2.16 20.24 11.12
N VAL A 203 1.57 19.77 12.21
CA VAL A 203 0.77 18.55 12.26
C VAL A 203 -0.69 18.91 12.41
N LEU A 204 -1.51 18.49 11.46
CA LEU A 204 -2.96 18.67 11.51
C LEU A 204 -3.61 17.40 12.06
N ASP A 205 -4.38 17.50 13.13
CA ASP A 205 -5.23 16.43 13.63
C ASP A 205 -6.59 16.48 12.92
N CYS A 206 -6.79 15.59 11.96
CA CYS A 206 -8.02 15.51 11.17
C CYS A 206 -9.21 14.91 11.93
N TRP A 207 -9.00 14.40 13.15
CA TRP A 207 -10.03 13.77 13.98
C TRP A 207 -10.33 14.55 15.27
N GLU A 208 -9.62 15.66 15.48
CA GLU A 208 -9.85 16.57 16.63
C GLU A 208 -9.82 15.81 17.98
N GLY A 209 -8.83 14.93 18.15
CA GLY A 209 -8.68 14.12 19.35
C GLY A 209 -9.66 12.96 19.48
N LYS A 210 -10.53 12.73 18.49
CA LYS A 210 -11.46 11.58 18.49
C LYS A 210 -10.78 10.30 18.02
N ALA A 211 -11.37 9.15 18.35
CA ALA A 211 -10.86 7.85 17.90
C ALA A 211 -10.86 7.75 16.38
N VAL A 212 -9.71 7.44 15.81
CA VAL A 212 -9.50 7.27 14.38
C VAL A 212 -9.94 5.86 13.98
N ARG A 213 -10.74 5.75 12.90
CA ARG A 213 -11.07 4.44 12.30
C ARG A 213 -9.86 3.87 11.60
N GLU A 214 -9.82 2.54 11.44
CA GLU A 214 -8.64 1.85 10.89
C GLU A 214 -8.24 2.38 9.51
N ASN A 215 -9.17 2.58 8.57
CA ASN A 215 -8.88 3.17 7.26
C ASN A 215 -8.32 4.59 7.39
N GLY A 216 -8.92 5.43 8.22
CA GLY A 216 -8.42 6.80 8.48
C GLY A 216 -7.06 6.84 9.18
N ALA A 217 -6.63 5.73 9.77
CA ALA A 217 -5.31 5.59 10.38
C ALA A 217 -4.22 5.15 9.38
N SER A 218 -4.56 4.88 8.13
CA SER A 218 -3.59 4.49 7.09
C SER A 218 -2.42 5.44 7.00
N THR A 219 -1.27 4.91 6.64
CA THR A 219 -0.10 5.70 6.25
C THR A 219 -0.23 6.17 4.81
N GLY A 220 0.32 7.34 4.52
CA GLY A 220 0.40 7.83 3.15
C GLY A 220 1.66 8.65 2.90
N PHE A 221 2.21 8.50 1.71
CA PHE A 221 3.44 9.14 1.29
C PHE A 221 3.37 9.66 -0.15
N LEU A 222 4.22 10.62 -0.45
CA LEU A 222 4.51 11.08 -1.80
C LEU A 222 5.94 10.65 -2.17
N LEU A 223 6.06 9.88 -3.25
CA LEU A 223 7.33 9.54 -3.86
C LEU A 223 7.53 10.47 -5.06
N SER A 224 8.66 11.16 -5.09
CA SER A 224 9.08 12.03 -6.17
C SER A 224 10.35 11.51 -6.82
N TYR A 225 10.42 11.49 -8.14
CA TYR A 225 11.63 11.20 -8.90
C TYR A 225 11.70 12.08 -10.16
N GLY A 226 12.57 13.05 -10.15
CA GLY A 226 12.63 14.08 -11.18
C GLY A 226 11.32 14.87 -11.29
N LYS A 227 10.61 14.70 -12.41
CA LYS A 227 9.29 15.35 -12.64
C LYS A 227 8.08 14.43 -12.36
N PHE A 228 8.34 13.23 -11.91
CA PHE A 228 7.28 12.26 -11.63
C PHE A 228 6.98 12.23 -10.14
N ASP A 229 5.73 12.44 -9.79
CA ASP A 229 5.19 12.33 -8.44
C ASP A 229 4.16 11.18 -8.39
N TRP A 230 4.31 10.30 -7.40
CA TRP A 230 3.39 9.22 -7.08
C TRP A 230 2.87 9.35 -5.66
N PHE A 231 1.54 9.43 -5.48
CA PHE A 231 0.93 9.45 -4.15
C PHE A 231 0.27 8.12 -3.80
N ALA A 232 0.60 7.56 -2.64
CA ALA A 232 0.00 6.36 -2.08
C ALA A 232 -0.51 6.63 -0.67
N GLY A 233 -1.83 6.62 -0.48
CA GLY A 233 -2.47 6.98 0.78
C GLY A 233 -3.19 5.83 1.49
N GLY A 234 -2.85 4.56 1.18
CA GLY A 234 -3.52 3.40 1.76
C GLY A 234 -5.03 3.47 1.53
N ASP A 235 -5.80 3.25 2.58
CA ASP A 235 -7.26 3.32 2.58
C ASP A 235 -7.80 4.59 3.25
N ALA A 236 -6.99 5.65 3.29
CA ALA A 236 -7.43 6.94 3.80
C ALA A 236 -8.68 7.41 3.03
N GLY A 237 -9.79 7.47 3.73
CA GLY A 237 -11.08 7.83 3.17
C GLY A 237 -11.86 8.65 4.18
N ASP A 238 -12.92 8.06 4.77
CA ASP A 238 -13.77 8.69 5.78
C ASP A 238 -14.32 10.06 5.34
N ASN A 239 -14.89 10.11 4.12
CA ASN A 239 -15.41 11.34 3.50
C ASN A 239 -14.34 12.43 3.31
N GLY A 240 -13.10 12.03 3.04
CA GLY A 240 -12.01 12.94 2.74
C GLY A 240 -11.41 13.65 3.96
N LYS A 241 -11.63 13.14 5.17
CA LYS A 241 -11.06 13.73 6.38
C LYS A 241 -9.54 13.83 6.34
N VAL A 242 -8.87 12.80 5.82
CA VAL A 242 -7.41 12.77 5.65
C VAL A 242 -7.00 13.20 4.25
N GLU A 243 -7.74 12.77 3.22
CA GLU A 243 -7.41 13.04 1.80
C GLU A 243 -7.30 14.53 1.49
N ARG A 244 -8.32 15.34 1.90
CA ARG A 244 -8.33 16.78 1.62
C ARG A 244 -7.17 17.52 2.28
N PRO A 245 -6.92 17.38 3.60
CA PRO A 245 -5.76 18.00 4.22
C PRO A 245 -4.44 17.52 3.63
N ALA A 246 -4.29 16.22 3.32
CA ALA A 246 -3.09 15.71 2.69
C ALA A 246 -2.86 16.30 1.29
N ALA A 247 -3.90 16.41 0.48
CA ALA A 247 -3.81 17.05 -0.84
C ALA A 247 -3.43 18.54 -0.73
N ARG A 248 -4.02 19.28 0.21
CA ARG A 248 -3.66 20.68 0.48
C ARG A 248 -2.20 20.81 0.94
N ALA A 249 -1.72 19.89 1.78
CA ALA A 249 -0.35 19.89 2.28
C ALA A 249 0.67 19.61 1.16
N VAL A 250 0.36 18.69 0.24
CA VAL A 250 1.16 18.48 -0.99
C VAL A 250 1.08 19.70 -1.89
N GLY A 251 -0.10 20.29 -2.08
CA GLY A 251 -0.34 21.61 -2.68
C GLY A 251 0.02 21.74 -4.17
N ARG A 252 0.15 20.62 -4.91
CA ARG A 252 0.50 20.63 -6.33
C ARG A 252 -0.12 19.45 -7.08
N SER A 253 -0.11 19.55 -8.42
CA SER A 253 -0.42 18.40 -9.27
C SER A 253 0.65 17.31 -9.16
N ILE A 254 0.21 16.07 -9.40
CA ILE A 254 1.04 14.88 -9.42
C ILE A 254 0.77 14.08 -10.70
N GLU A 255 1.69 13.23 -11.13
CA GLU A 255 1.53 12.46 -12.36
C GLU A 255 0.66 11.22 -12.15
N ALA A 256 0.83 10.53 -11.02
CA ALA A 256 0.10 9.29 -10.77
C ALA A 256 -0.23 9.08 -9.29
N MET A 257 -1.24 8.27 -9.02
CA MET A 257 -1.58 7.88 -7.66
C MET A 257 -2.24 6.51 -7.58
N LYS A 258 -2.17 5.92 -6.38
CA LYS A 258 -3.00 4.78 -6.00
C LYS A 258 -4.44 5.24 -5.72
N GLY A 259 -5.44 4.49 -6.18
CA GLY A 259 -6.81 4.67 -5.75
C GLY A 259 -6.96 4.35 -4.25
N HIS A 260 -7.34 5.35 -3.46
CA HIS A 260 -7.52 5.17 -2.02
C HIS A 260 -8.70 4.25 -1.74
N HIS A 261 -8.55 3.33 -0.75
CA HIS A 261 -9.57 2.40 -0.30
C HIS A 261 -10.27 1.69 -1.46
N HIS A 262 -9.44 1.22 -2.42
CA HIS A 262 -9.89 0.52 -3.63
C HIS A 262 -10.92 1.32 -4.46
N MET A 263 -10.89 2.65 -4.37
CA MET A 263 -11.89 3.56 -4.93
C MET A 263 -13.32 3.24 -4.44
N SER A 264 -13.45 2.85 -3.18
CA SER A 264 -14.74 2.65 -2.51
C SER A 264 -15.51 3.97 -2.37
N TRP A 265 -16.78 3.87 -1.95
CA TRP A 265 -17.58 5.06 -1.67
C TRP A 265 -16.90 5.97 -0.61
N HIS A 266 -17.11 7.29 -0.71
CA HIS A 266 -16.53 8.30 0.19
C HIS A 266 -15.00 8.45 0.15
N THR A 267 -14.37 8.06 -0.94
CA THR A 267 -12.95 8.27 -1.21
C THR A 267 -12.73 9.02 -2.51
N MET A 268 -11.49 9.38 -2.83
CA MET A 268 -11.14 10.10 -4.06
C MET A 268 -11.96 11.40 -4.20
N THR A 269 -11.96 12.22 -3.14
CA THR A 269 -12.79 13.42 -3.08
C THR A 269 -12.50 14.40 -4.23
N GLU A 270 -13.53 15.12 -4.69
CA GLU A 270 -13.39 16.14 -5.77
C GLU A 270 -12.26 17.12 -5.46
N GLU A 271 -12.18 17.62 -4.22
CA GLU A 271 -11.14 18.56 -3.81
C GLU A 271 -9.73 17.97 -3.97
N MET A 272 -9.51 16.72 -3.54
CA MET A 272 -8.22 16.07 -3.73
C MET A 272 -7.91 15.90 -5.23
N MET A 273 -8.89 15.49 -6.03
CA MET A 273 -8.73 15.31 -7.47
C MET A 273 -8.46 16.64 -8.20
N ASP A 274 -9.05 17.74 -7.72
CA ASP A 274 -8.80 19.10 -8.25
C ASP A 274 -7.39 19.63 -7.94
N ILE A 275 -6.83 19.25 -6.78
CA ILE A 275 -5.47 19.65 -6.39
C ILE A 275 -4.44 18.75 -7.09
N PHE A 276 -4.59 17.44 -6.97
CA PHE A 276 -3.62 16.46 -7.48
C PHE A 276 -3.63 16.34 -9.00
N ARG A 277 -4.77 16.42 -9.64
CA ARG A 277 -4.92 16.32 -11.09
C ARG A 277 -4.12 15.18 -11.73
N PRO A 278 -4.10 13.98 -11.14
CA PRO A 278 -3.25 12.91 -11.63
C PRO A 278 -3.62 12.54 -13.07
N GLN A 279 -2.63 12.24 -13.89
CA GLN A 279 -2.84 11.73 -15.25
C GLN A 279 -3.19 10.24 -15.20
N VAL A 280 -2.65 9.53 -14.21
CA VAL A 280 -2.83 8.09 -14.01
C VAL A 280 -3.34 7.78 -12.61
N VAL A 281 -4.38 6.95 -12.54
CA VAL A 281 -4.84 6.35 -11.29
C VAL A 281 -4.78 4.83 -11.41
N VAL A 282 -4.09 4.18 -10.47
CA VAL A 282 -4.00 2.71 -10.41
C VAL A 282 -4.81 2.22 -9.23
N ASN A 283 -5.76 1.33 -9.45
CA ASN A 283 -6.64 0.82 -8.42
C ASN A 283 -6.58 -0.71 -8.30
N GLN A 284 -6.35 -1.20 -7.11
CA GLN A 284 -6.36 -2.63 -6.80
C GLN A 284 -7.74 -3.02 -6.27
N SER A 285 -8.53 -3.67 -7.11
CA SER A 285 -9.92 -4.05 -6.84
C SER A 285 -10.03 -5.55 -6.59
N PHE A 286 -10.88 -5.96 -5.64
CA PHE A 286 -11.16 -7.38 -5.34
C PHE A 286 -12.63 -7.64 -4.95
N TYR A 287 -13.45 -6.59 -4.77
CA TYR A 287 -14.89 -6.68 -4.54
C TYR A 287 -15.70 -6.13 -5.69
N ALA A 288 -16.96 -6.60 -5.82
CA ALA A 288 -18.01 -5.82 -6.45
C ALA A 288 -18.09 -4.43 -5.79
N HIS A 289 -18.33 -3.39 -6.59
CA HIS A 289 -18.32 -1.99 -6.17
C HIS A 289 -16.92 -1.43 -5.82
N GLN A 290 -15.88 -2.03 -6.36
CA GLN A 290 -14.52 -1.48 -6.36
C GLN A 290 -14.02 -1.42 -7.82
N PRO A 291 -14.06 -0.23 -8.46
CA PRO A 291 -14.43 1.09 -7.93
C PRO A 291 -15.94 1.29 -7.73
N TRP A 292 -16.31 2.16 -6.79
CA TRP A 292 -17.68 2.64 -6.64
C TRP A 292 -18.04 3.57 -7.81
N PRO A 293 -19.24 3.45 -8.44
CA PRO A 293 -19.56 4.20 -9.65
C PRO A 293 -19.41 5.72 -9.52
N GLU A 294 -19.90 6.31 -8.42
CA GLU A 294 -19.76 7.75 -8.18
C GLU A 294 -18.30 8.17 -7.95
N THR A 295 -17.51 7.34 -7.26
CA THR A 295 -16.08 7.55 -7.08
C THR A 295 -15.34 7.47 -8.41
N MET A 296 -15.66 6.48 -9.25
CA MET A 296 -15.11 6.39 -10.60
C MET A 296 -15.46 7.63 -11.44
N LYS A 297 -16.71 8.10 -11.36
CA LYS A 297 -17.12 9.33 -12.04
C LYS A 297 -16.30 10.53 -11.57
N THR A 298 -16.12 10.71 -10.26
CA THR A 298 -15.27 11.77 -9.70
C THR A 298 -13.85 11.67 -10.26
N VAL A 299 -13.26 10.48 -10.23
CA VAL A 299 -11.90 10.25 -10.75
C VAL A 299 -11.80 10.58 -12.24
N LEU A 300 -12.77 10.23 -13.04
CA LEU A 300 -12.74 10.47 -14.50
C LEU A 300 -13.04 11.92 -14.90
N MET A 301 -13.76 12.67 -14.07
CA MET A 301 -14.34 13.97 -14.49
C MET A 301 -13.75 15.17 -13.76
N THR A 302 -13.08 14.98 -12.59
CA THR A 302 -12.66 16.09 -11.73
C THR A 302 -11.19 16.43 -11.93
N GLY A 303 -10.84 17.72 -11.92
CA GLY A 303 -9.46 18.21 -11.96
C GLY A 303 -8.76 18.05 -13.31
N LEU A 304 -9.51 17.84 -14.39
CA LEU A 304 -8.93 17.74 -15.73
C LEU A 304 -9.15 19.02 -16.51
N PRO A 305 -8.13 19.51 -17.26
CA PRO A 305 -8.32 20.53 -18.27
C PRO A 305 -9.32 20.07 -19.34
N GLU A 306 -10.00 21.04 -19.98
CA GLU A 306 -10.96 20.76 -21.07
C GLU A 306 -10.28 19.92 -22.19
N GLY A 307 -10.95 18.85 -22.60
CA GLY A 307 -10.47 17.94 -23.65
C GLY A 307 -9.39 16.94 -23.22
N GLN A 308 -8.98 16.92 -21.95
CA GLN A 308 -8.06 15.91 -21.42
C GLN A 308 -8.83 14.75 -20.78
N THR A 309 -8.20 13.57 -20.81
CA THR A 309 -8.67 12.34 -20.16
C THR A 309 -7.63 11.85 -19.16
N ARG A 310 -8.07 11.07 -18.19
CA ARG A 310 -7.23 10.38 -17.22
C ARG A 310 -7.24 8.90 -17.51
N ASP A 311 -6.06 8.28 -17.43
CA ASP A 311 -5.95 6.83 -17.50
C ASP A 311 -6.23 6.22 -16.13
N VAL A 312 -7.17 5.27 -16.08
CA VAL A 312 -7.49 4.52 -14.86
C VAL A 312 -7.23 3.04 -15.11
N PHE A 313 -6.26 2.50 -14.41
CA PHE A 313 -5.90 1.08 -14.45
C PHE A 313 -6.50 0.35 -13.26
N LEU A 314 -7.34 -0.64 -13.54
CA LEU A 314 -7.95 -1.50 -12.53
C LEU A 314 -7.30 -2.88 -12.59
N THR A 315 -6.89 -3.43 -11.44
CA THR A 315 -6.40 -4.82 -11.41
C THR A 315 -7.50 -5.81 -11.75
N ASN A 316 -8.73 -5.51 -11.32
CA ASN A 316 -9.93 -6.27 -11.63
C ASN A 316 -11.13 -5.34 -11.78
N LEU A 317 -12.13 -5.82 -12.52
CA LEU A 317 -13.46 -5.24 -12.57
C LEU A 317 -14.44 -6.39 -12.36
N HIS A 318 -15.35 -6.26 -11.39
CA HIS A 318 -16.39 -7.26 -11.16
C HIS A 318 -17.54 -7.02 -12.15
N ASP A 319 -18.15 -8.09 -12.67
CA ASP A 319 -19.24 -8.00 -13.67
C ASP A 319 -20.46 -7.18 -13.21
N SER A 320 -20.60 -6.95 -11.91
CA SER A 320 -21.68 -6.11 -11.33
C SER A 320 -21.25 -4.67 -11.05
N THR A 321 -20.04 -4.28 -11.42
CA THR A 321 -19.55 -2.90 -11.38
C THR A 321 -19.74 -2.23 -12.72
#